data_2484171d814c3ca8665bb48a7cd82a73
#
_entry.id   2484171d814c3ca8665bb48a7cd82a73
#
_cell.length_a   1.000
_cell.length_b   1.000
_cell.length_c   1.000
_cell.angle_alpha   90.00
_cell.angle_beta   90.00
_cell.angle_gamma   90.00
#
_symmetry.space_group_name_H-M   'P 1'
#
loop_
_entity.id
_entity.type
_entity.pdbx_description
1 polymer ?
#
loop_
_entity_poly.entity_id
_entity_poly.type
_entity_poly.pdbx_seq_one_letter_code
_entity_poly.pdbx_strand_id
1 'polypeptide(L)'
;MHDRASALPYWMGTPAALITLALVVLPLVVTLSLSLFPFIPGGGVGEHLTLSHYLDIASDEYFQTIFLRTFGLALVVTLVCIAIGVPEAYVLSRLSSRWRAVSLVIVLGPLLISVVVRTLGWAILLGNEGVINKMLLATGLIDSPVKMMFTFTGVVIALVHVLVPMMVLAVWASLQKLDPAAEQAAESLGAGWGTIMLRIVFPQVIPGVLSGSLIVFSLAASAFATPAIIGGRRLKVVPTTIYDEFLGNLNWPLGAALSVVLLVIVLAVSLGVNRLIERRYKQVFQ
;
A
#
# COMPACT_ATOMS: atom_id res chain seq x y z
N MET A 1 -3.53 48.17 15.37
CA MET A 1 -4.78 47.57 14.90
C MET A 1 -4.54 46.08 14.79
N HIS A 2 -4.98 45.27 15.78
CA HIS A 2 -4.81 43.84 15.79
C HIS A 2 -5.70 43.23 14.73
N ASP A 3 -5.11 42.52 13.79
CA ASP A 3 -5.79 41.63 12.85
C ASP A 3 -6.70 40.65 13.62
N ARG A 4 -7.99 40.97 13.63
CA ARG A 4 -8.99 39.94 13.91
C ARG A 4 -8.98 39.00 12.69
N ALA A 5 -8.12 37.97 12.74
CA ALA A 5 -8.24 36.85 11.83
C ALA A 5 -9.73 36.45 11.84
N SER A 6 -10.43 36.66 10.74
CA SER A 6 -11.86 36.41 10.66
C SER A 6 -12.10 34.95 11.03
N ALA A 7 -12.85 34.70 12.11
CA ALA A 7 -13.22 33.34 12.54
C ALA A 7 -14.13 32.63 11.52
N LEU A 8 -14.55 33.36 10.48
CA LEU A 8 -15.48 32.89 9.45
C LEU A 8 -15.03 31.59 8.74
N PRO A 9 -13.74 31.44 8.30
CA PRO A 9 -13.30 30.18 7.67
C PRO A 9 -13.39 28.98 8.60
N TYR A 10 -13.10 29.17 9.88
CA TYR A 10 -13.20 28.10 10.89
C TYR A 10 -14.64 27.67 11.12
N TRP A 11 -15.59 28.60 11.21
CA TRP A 11 -17.01 28.32 11.37
C TRP A 11 -17.59 27.61 10.14
N MET A 12 -17.20 28.00 8.92
CA MET A 12 -17.66 27.35 7.70
C MET A 12 -17.08 25.94 7.53
N GLY A 13 -15.86 25.68 8.00
CA GLY A 13 -15.22 24.37 7.96
C GLY A 13 -15.67 23.42 9.09
N THR A 14 -16.17 23.95 10.20
CA THR A 14 -16.52 23.17 11.42
C THR A 14 -17.53 22.04 11.15
N PRO A 15 -18.64 22.21 10.42
CA PRO A 15 -19.59 21.11 10.18
C PRO A 15 -18.96 19.96 9.41
N ALA A 16 -18.21 20.27 8.35
CA ALA A 16 -17.50 19.24 7.57
C ALA A 16 -16.43 18.51 8.41
N ALA A 17 -15.66 19.26 9.21
CA ALA A 17 -14.65 18.71 10.09
C ALA A 17 -15.28 17.79 11.16
N LEU A 18 -16.39 18.20 11.77
CA LEU A 18 -17.11 17.38 12.78
C LEU A 18 -17.67 16.09 12.18
N ILE A 19 -18.29 16.17 11.00
CA ILE A 19 -18.81 14.98 10.31
C ILE A 19 -17.67 14.03 9.96
N THR A 20 -16.59 14.55 9.38
CA THR A 20 -15.42 13.73 9.01
C THR A 20 -14.79 13.09 10.25
N LEU A 21 -14.61 13.85 11.33
CA LEU A 21 -14.07 13.36 12.58
C LEU A 21 -14.96 12.25 13.16
N ALA A 22 -16.29 12.48 13.20
CA ALA A 22 -17.24 11.49 13.71
C ALA A 22 -17.21 10.20 12.88
N LEU A 23 -17.22 10.30 11.56
CA LEU A 23 -17.19 9.14 10.64
C LEU A 23 -15.88 8.33 10.73
N VAL A 24 -14.77 8.94 11.09
CA VAL A 24 -13.49 8.25 11.26
C VAL A 24 -13.29 7.76 12.68
N VAL A 25 -13.51 8.62 13.69
CA VAL A 25 -13.18 8.32 15.09
C VAL A 25 -14.18 7.34 15.70
N LEU A 26 -15.48 7.49 15.41
CA LEU A 26 -16.50 6.64 16.03
C LEU A 26 -16.30 5.14 15.71
N PRO A 27 -16.11 4.70 14.45
CA PRO A 27 -15.82 3.30 14.15
C PRO A 27 -14.52 2.81 14.80
N LEU A 28 -13.48 3.65 14.88
CA LEU A 28 -12.23 3.28 15.53
C LEU A 28 -12.41 3.08 17.04
N VAL A 29 -13.16 3.96 17.71
CA VAL A 29 -13.46 3.83 19.14
C VAL A 29 -14.31 2.58 19.38
N VAL A 30 -15.31 2.32 18.55
CA VAL A 30 -16.14 1.10 18.66
C VAL A 30 -15.28 -0.15 18.46
N THR A 31 -14.40 -0.18 17.46
CA THR A 31 -13.49 -1.29 17.22
C THR A 31 -12.52 -1.48 18.39
N LEU A 32 -11.94 -0.39 18.90
CA LEU A 32 -11.03 -0.44 20.03
C LEU A 32 -11.76 -0.92 21.29
N SER A 33 -12.97 -0.42 21.58
CA SER A 33 -13.75 -0.89 22.73
C SER A 33 -14.08 -2.38 22.59
N LEU A 34 -14.54 -2.82 21.41
CA LEU A 34 -14.88 -4.21 21.15
C LEU A 34 -13.70 -5.17 21.33
N SER A 35 -12.48 -4.74 21.00
CA SER A 35 -11.27 -5.54 21.15
C SER A 35 -10.88 -5.84 22.61
N LEU A 36 -11.45 -5.12 23.55
CA LEU A 36 -11.19 -5.26 24.99
C LEU A 36 -12.19 -6.17 25.72
N PHE A 37 -13.14 -6.77 25.01
CA PHE A 37 -14.11 -7.69 25.61
C PHE A 37 -13.82 -9.14 25.22
N PRO A 38 -14.09 -10.13 26.11
CA PRO A 38 -13.91 -11.53 25.77
C PRO A 38 -14.99 -12.02 24.81
N PHE A 39 -14.63 -12.99 23.99
CA PHE A 39 -15.56 -13.69 23.12
C PHE A 39 -16.35 -14.75 23.89
N ILE A 40 -17.67 -14.77 23.70
CA ILE A 40 -18.57 -15.85 24.18
C ILE A 40 -18.95 -16.71 23.01
N PRO A 41 -18.68 -18.05 23.04
CA PRO A 41 -19.10 -18.97 21.98
C PRO A 41 -20.62 -18.89 21.74
N GLY A 42 -20.99 -18.75 20.45
CA GLY A 42 -22.39 -18.49 20.08
C GLY A 42 -22.65 -17.05 19.61
N GLY A 43 -21.61 -16.21 19.50
CA GLY A 43 -21.68 -14.85 18.94
C GLY A 43 -21.90 -13.74 19.96
N GLY A 44 -21.61 -14.00 21.22
CA GLY A 44 -21.70 -13.02 22.31
C GLY A 44 -20.40 -12.27 22.56
N VAL A 45 -20.54 -11.11 23.20
CA VAL A 45 -19.46 -10.29 23.76
C VAL A 45 -19.63 -10.30 25.28
N GLY A 46 -18.56 -10.63 26.00
CA GLY A 46 -18.61 -10.67 27.47
C GLY A 46 -18.70 -9.28 28.10
N GLU A 47 -18.99 -9.25 29.40
CA GLU A 47 -19.26 -8.00 30.15
C GLU A 47 -18.01 -7.40 30.81
N HIS A 48 -16.88 -8.12 30.88
CA HIS A 48 -15.68 -7.66 31.56
C HIS A 48 -14.57 -7.29 30.57
N LEU A 49 -13.74 -6.33 30.94
CA LEU A 49 -12.59 -5.94 30.11
C LEU A 49 -11.46 -6.99 30.20
N THR A 50 -10.86 -7.32 29.09
CA THR A 50 -9.73 -8.26 29.00
C THR A 50 -8.71 -7.80 27.95
N LEU A 51 -7.45 -8.18 28.16
CA LEU A 51 -6.37 -8.04 27.17
C LEU A 51 -5.96 -9.41 26.59
N SER A 52 -6.74 -10.47 26.86
CA SER A 52 -6.39 -11.84 26.42
C SER A 52 -6.12 -11.92 24.93
N HIS A 53 -6.97 -11.30 24.09
CA HIS A 53 -6.78 -11.31 22.62
C HIS A 53 -5.43 -10.72 22.17
N TYR A 54 -4.93 -9.69 22.86
CA TYR A 54 -3.63 -9.10 22.56
C TYR A 54 -2.49 -10.02 23.00
N LEU A 55 -2.64 -10.72 24.12
CA LEU A 55 -1.68 -11.72 24.58
C LEU A 55 -1.65 -12.92 23.63
N ASP A 56 -2.83 -13.40 23.20
CA ASP A 56 -2.96 -14.49 22.23
C ASP A 56 -2.29 -14.10 20.89
N ILE A 57 -2.57 -12.89 20.37
CA ILE A 57 -1.94 -12.39 19.15
C ILE A 57 -0.41 -12.32 19.28
N ALA A 58 0.09 -11.95 20.44
CA ALA A 58 1.53 -11.81 20.69
C ALA A 58 2.24 -13.13 20.93
N SER A 59 1.57 -14.14 21.52
CA SER A 59 2.19 -15.42 21.95
C SER A 59 1.94 -16.58 21.00
N ASP A 60 0.84 -16.55 20.22
CA ASP A 60 0.51 -17.63 19.30
C ASP A 60 1.31 -17.52 17.99
N GLU A 61 2.05 -18.59 17.66
CA GLU A 61 2.85 -18.70 16.43
C GLU A 61 2.00 -18.53 15.16
N TYR A 62 0.74 -18.91 15.19
CA TYR A 62 -0.18 -18.71 14.08
C TYR A 62 -0.35 -17.22 13.72
N PHE A 63 -0.66 -16.37 14.71
CA PHE A 63 -0.81 -14.94 14.47
C PHE A 63 0.51 -14.27 14.10
N GLN A 64 1.60 -14.62 14.78
CA GLN A 64 2.95 -14.11 14.45
C GLN A 64 3.29 -14.40 12.97
N THR A 65 3.04 -15.63 12.50
CA THR A 65 3.26 -16.03 11.11
C THR A 65 2.40 -15.22 10.14
N ILE A 66 1.14 -14.96 10.46
CA ILE A 66 0.24 -14.17 9.62
C ILE A 66 0.69 -12.71 9.54
N PHE A 67 1.09 -12.11 10.67
CA PHE A 67 1.63 -10.75 10.70
C PHE A 67 2.93 -10.65 9.90
N LEU A 68 3.88 -11.57 10.11
CA LEU A 68 5.14 -11.61 9.37
C LEU A 68 4.91 -11.76 7.86
N ARG A 69 3.97 -12.61 7.47
CA ARG A 69 3.58 -12.80 6.06
C ARG A 69 2.94 -11.53 5.48
N THR A 70 2.09 -10.84 6.23
CA THR A 70 1.43 -9.61 5.78
C THR A 70 2.44 -8.50 5.54
N PHE A 71 3.33 -8.26 6.50
CA PHE A 71 4.35 -7.23 6.36
C PHE A 71 5.46 -7.61 5.38
N GLY A 72 5.81 -8.89 5.30
CA GLY A 72 6.71 -9.42 4.27
C GLY A 72 6.14 -9.21 2.87
N LEU A 73 4.85 -9.50 2.68
CA LEU A 73 4.14 -9.24 1.42
C LEU A 73 4.14 -7.75 1.08
N ALA A 74 3.78 -6.89 2.03
CA ALA A 74 3.76 -5.45 1.83
C ALA A 74 5.15 -4.89 1.48
N LEU A 75 6.20 -5.38 2.14
CA LEU A 75 7.58 -4.99 1.85
C LEU A 75 8.01 -5.40 0.44
N VAL A 76 7.79 -6.67 0.06
CA VAL A 76 8.15 -7.18 -1.27
C VAL A 76 7.40 -6.42 -2.36
N VAL A 77 6.10 -6.22 -2.20
CA VAL A 77 5.29 -5.43 -3.14
C VAL A 77 5.85 -4.00 -3.27
N THR A 78 6.19 -3.37 -2.15
CA THR A 78 6.76 -2.02 -2.15
C THR A 78 8.10 -1.97 -2.91
N LEU A 79 9.00 -2.92 -2.65
CA LEU A 79 10.29 -2.98 -3.34
C LEU A 79 10.14 -3.20 -4.84
N VAL A 80 9.22 -4.07 -5.26
CA VAL A 80 8.95 -4.29 -6.69
C VAL A 80 8.30 -3.05 -7.31
N CYS A 81 7.38 -2.38 -6.60
CA CYS A 81 6.81 -1.11 -7.06
C CYS A 81 7.87 0.00 -7.20
N ILE A 82 8.89 0.05 -6.33
CA ILE A 82 10.02 0.96 -6.50
C ILE A 82 10.80 0.60 -7.77
N ALA A 83 11.14 -0.67 -7.94
CA ALA A 83 11.94 -1.14 -9.07
C ALA A 83 11.28 -0.87 -10.43
N ILE A 84 9.94 -0.91 -10.50
CA ILE A 84 9.17 -0.65 -11.73
C ILE A 84 8.77 0.82 -11.81
N GLY A 85 8.19 1.38 -10.76
CA GLY A 85 7.55 2.69 -10.77
C GLY A 85 8.52 3.86 -10.85
N VAL A 86 9.75 3.72 -10.30
CA VAL A 86 10.76 4.80 -10.37
C VAL A 86 11.26 4.99 -11.81
N PRO A 87 11.70 3.95 -12.54
CA PRO A 87 12.06 4.09 -13.95
C PRO A 87 10.90 4.55 -14.82
N GLU A 88 9.69 4.04 -14.58
CA GLU A 88 8.49 4.43 -15.33
C GLU A 88 8.16 5.92 -15.14
N ALA A 89 8.19 6.42 -13.90
CA ALA A 89 7.99 7.83 -13.59
C ALA A 89 9.05 8.72 -14.26
N TYR A 90 10.31 8.26 -14.30
CA TYR A 90 11.39 8.97 -14.98
C TYR A 90 11.13 9.06 -16.47
N VAL A 91 10.81 7.95 -17.13
CA VAL A 91 10.44 7.95 -18.56
C VAL A 91 9.26 8.88 -18.81
N LEU A 92 8.22 8.81 -17.98
CA LEU A 92 7.05 9.67 -18.07
C LEU A 92 7.41 11.16 -17.99
N SER A 93 8.38 11.53 -17.16
CA SER A 93 8.84 12.93 -17.02
C SER A 93 9.50 13.47 -18.30
N ARG A 94 10.08 12.56 -19.11
CA ARG A 94 10.81 12.90 -20.35
C ARG A 94 9.95 12.88 -21.61
N LEU A 95 8.74 12.34 -21.53
CA LEU A 95 7.84 12.28 -22.67
C LEU A 95 7.29 13.67 -23.05
N SER A 96 7.05 13.85 -24.36
CA SER A 96 6.30 15.01 -24.85
C SER A 96 4.88 15.03 -24.27
N SER A 97 4.24 16.21 -24.20
CA SER A 97 2.94 16.41 -23.57
C SER A 97 1.86 15.40 -24.03
N ARG A 98 1.81 15.11 -25.34
CA ARG A 98 0.85 14.15 -25.91
C ARG A 98 1.10 12.72 -25.43
N TRP A 99 2.34 12.24 -25.50
CA TRP A 99 2.68 10.89 -25.07
C TRP A 99 2.61 10.72 -23.56
N ARG A 100 2.93 11.77 -22.81
CA ARG A 100 2.75 11.80 -21.37
C ARG A 100 1.28 11.63 -20.97
N ALA A 101 0.36 12.34 -21.63
CA ALA A 101 -1.07 12.18 -21.38
C ALA A 101 -1.56 10.76 -21.66
N VAL A 102 -1.16 10.17 -22.78
CA VAL A 102 -1.51 8.77 -23.12
C VAL A 102 -0.95 7.79 -22.08
N SER A 103 0.33 7.94 -21.72
CA SER A 103 0.96 7.07 -20.71
C SER A 103 0.30 7.19 -19.35
N LEU A 104 -0.08 8.41 -18.91
CA LEU A 104 -0.82 8.59 -17.66
C LEU A 104 -2.17 7.88 -17.69
N VAL A 105 -2.90 7.90 -18.79
CA VAL A 105 -4.17 7.16 -18.91
C VAL A 105 -3.93 5.66 -18.79
N ILE A 106 -2.87 5.13 -19.40
CA ILE A 106 -2.51 3.71 -19.32
C ILE A 106 -2.12 3.34 -17.89
N VAL A 107 -1.24 4.12 -17.24
CA VAL A 107 -0.77 3.89 -15.87
C VAL A 107 -1.91 3.96 -14.87
N LEU A 108 -2.80 4.95 -15.01
CA LEU A 108 -3.92 5.16 -14.10
C LEU A 108 -5.13 4.27 -14.40
N GLY A 109 -5.20 3.71 -15.61
CA GLY A 109 -6.29 2.83 -16.03
C GLY A 109 -6.66 1.75 -15.01
N PRO A 110 -5.69 1.01 -14.45
CA PRO A 110 -5.96 0.02 -13.42
C PRO A 110 -6.68 0.56 -12.18
N LEU A 111 -6.49 1.82 -11.82
CA LEU A 111 -7.14 2.43 -10.65
C LEU A 111 -8.63 2.69 -10.87
N LEU A 112 -9.06 2.81 -12.12
CA LEU A 112 -10.45 3.06 -12.50
C LEU A 112 -11.29 1.77 -12.55
N ILE A 113 -10.64 0.60 -12.52
CA ILE A 113 -11.30 -0.70 -12.58
C ILE A 113 -11.54 -1.20 -11.16
N SER A 114 -12.72 -1.79 -10.91
CA SER A 114 -13.02 -2.45 -9.62
C SER A 114 -11.91 -3.43 -9.21
N VAL A 115 -11.48 -3.35 -7.95
CA VAL A 115 -10.44 -4.23 -7.39
C VAL A 115 -10.81 -5.70 -7.56
N VAL A 116 -12.08 -6.05 -7.33
CA VAL A 116 -12.57 -7.45 -7.44
C VAL A 116 -12.48 -7.94 -8.88
N VAL A 117 -13.01 -7.17 -9.84
CA VAL A 117 -13.00 -7.53 -11.28
C VAL A 117 -11.57 -7.73 -11.77
N ARG A 118 -10.68 -6.82 -11.43
CA ARG A 118 -9.25 -6.90 -11.80
C ARG A 118 -8.57 -8.11 -11.17
N THR A 119 -8.88 -8.40 -9.90
CA THR A 119 -8.30 -9.56 -9.20
C THR A 119 -8.81 -10.88 -9.80
N LEU A 120 -10.08 -10.95 -10.19
CA LEU A 120 -10.61 -12.10 -10.93
C LEU A 120 -9.93 -12.26 -12.30
N GLY A 121 -9.68 -11.16 -13.01
CA GLY A 121 -8.87 -11.18 -14.24
C GLY A 121 -7.49 -11.80 -14.01
N TRP A 122 -6.79 -11.39 -12.95
CA TRP A 122 -5.51 -12.00 -12.56
C TRP A 122 -5.65 -13.47 -12.19
N ALA A 123 -6.71 -13.88 -11.50
CA ALA A 123 -6.94 -15.29 -11.17
C ALA A 123 -7.10 -16.16 -12.43
N ILE A 124 -7.76 -15.64 -13.47
CA ILE A 124 -7.86 -16.31 -14.77
C ILE A 124 -6.51 -16.39 -15.47
N LEU A 125 -5.73 -15.30 -15.46
CA LEU A 125 -4.42 -15.25 -16.10
C LEU A 125 -3.39 -16.18 -15.43
N LEU A 126 -3.39 -16.22 -14.08
CA LEU A 126 -2.45 -16.99 -13.25
C LEU A 126 -2.88 -18.45 -13.03
N GLY A 127 -4.07 -18.84 -13.48
CA GLY A 127 -4.56 -20.22 -13.39
C GLY A 127 -3.63 -21.23 -14.08
N ASN A 128 -3.72 -22.51 -13.71
CA ASN A 128 -2.91 -23.54 -14.35
C ASN A 128 -3.18 -23.63 -15.86
N GLU A 129 -4.44 -23.47 -16.27
CA GLU A 129 -4.89 -23.38 -17.67
C GLU A 129 -4.95 -21.92 -18.16
N GLY A 130 -4.35 -20.99 -17.41
CA GLY A 130 -4.38 -19.56 -17.72
C GLY A 130 -3.49 -19.19 -18.92
N VAL A 131 -3.74 -17.98 -19.44
CA VAL A 131 -3.03 -17.47 -20.63
C VAL A 131 -1.52 -17.44 -20.43
N ILE A 132 -1.04 -17.07 -19.23
CA ILE A 132 0.39 -17.00 -18.93
C ILE A 132 1.03 -18.39 -19.05
N ASN A 133 0.47 -19.43 -18.44
CA ASN A 133 1.00 -20.78 -18.56
C ASN A 133 0.94 -21.31 -19.99
N LYS A 134 -0.14 -21.04 -20.72
CA LYS A 134 -0.25 -21.43 -22.16
C LYS A 134 0.83 -20.77 -23.02
N MET A 135 1.11 -19.49 -22.80
CA MET A 135 2.18 -18.78 -23.50
C MET A 135 3.56 -19.35 -23.17
N LEU A 136 3.84 -19.61 -21.90
CA LEU A 136 5.13 -20.15 -21.47
C LEU A 136 5.38 -21.56 -22.00
N LEU A 137 4.33 -22.42 -22.04
CA LEU A 137 4.40 -23.74 -22.64
C LEU A 137 4.59 -23.66 -24.18
N ALA A 138 3.85 -22.77 -24.85
CA ALA A 138 3.95 -22.61 -26.31
C ALA A 138 5.32 -22.06 -26.76
N THR A 139 6.00 -21.28 -25.92
CA THR A 139 7.37 -20.78 -26.19
C THR A 139 8.46 -21.77 -25.81
N GLY A 140 8.12 -22.90 -25.19
CA GLY A 140 9.08 -23.89 -24.70
C GLY A 140 9.93 -23.44 -23.51
N LEU A 141 9.51 -22.36 -22.82
CA LEU A 141 10.22 -21.87 -21.62
C LEU A 141 9.97 -22.75 -20.39
N ILE A 142 8.89 -23.50 -20.39
CA ILE A 142 8.52 -24.45 -19.32
C ILE A 142 7.97 -25.74 -19.95
N ASP A 143 8.19 -26.88 -19.25
CA ASP A 143 7.69 -28.20 -19.66
C ASP A 143 6.34 -28.56 -19.01
N SER A 144 5.98 -27.86 -17.95
CA SER A 144 4.71 -28.07 -17.22
C SER A 144 4.20 -26.76 -16.63
N PRO A 145 2.87 -26.62 -16.40
CA PRO A 145 2.28 -25.41 -15.87
C PRO A 145 2.88 -25.02 -14.52
N VAL A 146 3.31 -23.76 -14.39
CA VAL A 146 3.81 -23.19 -13.13
C VAL A 146 2.61 -22.85 -12.24
N LYS A 147 2.66 -23.30 -11.01
CA LYS A 147 1.62 -23.04 -10.02
C LYS A 147 1.78 -21.61 -9.47
N MET A 148 0.99 -20.67 -10.04
CA MET A 148 1.00 -19.25 -9.63
C MET A 148 -0.18 -18.90 -8.71
N MET A 149 -1.34 -19.54 -8.88
CA MET A 149 -2.47 -19.38 -7.96
C MET A 149 -2.19 -20.02 -6.60
N PHE A 150 -2.71 -19.38 -5.55
CA PHE A 150 -2.56 -19.76 -4.14
C PHE A 150 -1.10 -19.72 -3.64
N THR A 151 -0.29 -18.85 -4.26
CA THR A 151 1.12 -18.63 -3.92
C THR A 151 1.39 -17.18 -3.54
N PHE A 152 2.46 -16.97 -2.79
CA PHE A 152 2.95 -15.64 -2.44
C PHE A 152 3.26 -14.80 -3.70
N THR A 153 3.93 -15.41 -4.68
CA THR A 153 4.30 -14.75 -5.94
C THR A 153 3.09 -14.27 -6.74
N GLY A 154 2.03 -15.10 -6.83
CA GLY A 154 0.81 -14.72 -7.54
C GLY A 154 0.12 -13.51 -6.90
N VAL A 155 0.08 -13.45 -5.57
CA VAL A 155 -0.46 -12.29 -4.83
C VAL A 155 0.41 -11.06 -5.04
N VAL A 156 1.76 -11.21 -5.01
CA VAL A 156 2.69 -10.10 -5.29
C VAL A 156 2.46 -9.52 -6.68
N ILE A 157 2.40 -10.36 -7.72
CA ILE A 157 2.18 -9.90 -9.11
C ILE A 157 0.91 -9.07 -9.22
N ALA A 158 -0.20 -9.58 -8.69
CA ALA A 158 -1.47 -8.89 -8.77
C ALA A 158 -1.50 -7.59 -7.94
N LEU A 159 -0.89 -7.55 -6.74
CA LEU A 159 -0.81 -6.34 -5.93
C LEU A 159 0.11 -5.29 -6.56
N VAL A 160 1.23 -5.69 -7.12
CA VAL A 160 2.15 -4.79 -7.83
C VAL A 160 1.43 -4.07 -8.97
N HIS A 161 0.72 -4.80 -9.83
CA HIS A 161 -0.06 -4.20 -10.91
C HIS A 161 -1.06 -3.13 -10.41
N VAL A 162 -1.65 -3.35 -9.23
CA VAL A 162 -2.60 -2.40 -8.61
C VAL A 162 -1.89 -1.18 -8.06
N LEU A 163 -0.70 -1.35 -7.48
CA LEU A 163 -0.05 -0.35 -6.64
C LEU A 163 1.09 0.41 -7.33
N VAL A 164 1.64 -0.11 -8.44
CA VAL A 164 2.65 0.62 -9.25
C VAL A 164 2.19 2.03 -9.62
N PRO A 165 0.95 2.27 -10.06
CA PRO A 165 0.48 3.63 -10.36
C PRO A 165 0.67 4.63 -9.21
N MET A 166 0.46 4.20 -7.96
CA MET A 166 0.65 5.05 -6.79
C MET A 166 2.12 5.45 -6.60
N MET A 167 3.03 4.49 -6.82
CA MET A 167 4.47 4.77 -6.81
C MET A 167 4.86 5.73 -7.93
N VAL A 168 4.40 5.47 -9.16
CA VAL A 168 4.66 6.32 -10.33
C VAL A 168 4.22 7.76 -10.07
N LEU A 169 3.00 7.98 -9.56
CA LEU A 169 2.49 9.31 -9.27
C LEU A 169 3.30 10.05 -8.22
N ALA A 170 3.66 9.37 -7.12
CA ALA A 170 4.45 9.97 -6.04
C ALA A 170 5.84 10.39 -6.51
N VAL A 171 6.50 9.52 -7.28
CA VAL A 171 7.84 9.78 -7.84
C VAL A 171 7.77 10.86 -8.92
N TRP A 172 6.77 10.79 -9.80
CA TRP A 172 6.58 11.78 -10.86
C TRP A 172 6.32 13.18 -10.29
N ALA A 173 5.53 13.31 -9.22
CA ALA A 173 5.32 14.58 -8.53
C ALA A 173 6.62 15.19 -7.98
N SER A 174 7.57 14.37 -7.54
CA SER A 174 8.91 14.84 -7.15
C SER A 174 9.74 15.26 -8.35
N LEU A 175 9.68 14.49 -9.45
CA LEU A 175 10.40 14.82 -10.68
C LEU A 175 9.94 16.14 -11.31
N GLN A 176 8.69 16.54 -11.13
CA GLN A 176 8.19 17.84 -11.61
C GLN A 176 8.81 19.04 -10.92
N LYS A 177 9.40 18.86 -9.75
CA LYS A 177 10.10 19.93 -9.00
C LYS A 177 11.58 20.07 -9.40
N LEU A 178 12.10 19.16 -10.21
CA LEU A 178 13.47 19.20 -10.72
C LEU A 178 13.63 20.34 -11.70
N ASP A 179 14.65 21.19 -11.47
CA ASP A 179 15.06 22.20 -12.44
C ASP A 179 15.92 21.54 -13.54
N PRO A 180 15.46 21.55 -14.79
CA PRO A 180 16.22 21.00 -15.92
C PRO A 180 17.60 21.68 -16.09
N ALA A 181 17.77 22.91 -15.60
CA ALA A 181 19.04 23.63 -15.70
C ALA A 181 20.17 22.92 -14.93
N ALA A 182 19.85 22.24 -13.81
CA ALA A 182 20.86 21.50 -13.05
C ALA A 182 21.46 20.32 -13.84
N GLU A 183 20.61 19.61 -14.62
CA GLU A 183 21.06 18.51 -15.46
C GLU A 183 21.88 19.03 -16.66
N GLN A 184 21.42 20.11 -17.32
CA GLN A 184 22.10 20.75 -18.46
C GLN A 184 23.47 21.32 -18.05
N ALA A 185 23.57 21.91 -16.86
CA ALA A 185 24.83 22.39 -16.32
C ALA A 185 25.84 21.26 -16.10
N ALA A 186 25.40 20.15 -15.55
CA ALA A 186 26.24 18.97 -15.35
C ALA A 186 26.69 18.35 -16.68
N GLU A 187 25.79 18.29 -17.66
CA GLU A 187 26.10 17.82 -19.01
C GLU A 187 27.15 18.72 -19.68
N SER A 188 27.01 20.04 -19.55
CA SER A 188 27.97 21.02 -20.05
C SER A 188 29.36 20.90 -19.40
N LEU A 189 29.41 20.41 -18.16
CA LEU A 189 30.66 20.10 -17.45
C LEU A 189 31.23 18.71 -17.79
N GLY A 190 30.64 17.99 -18.77
CA GLY A 190 31.10 16.68 -19.22
C GLY A 190 30.67 15.52 -18.33
N ALA A 191 29.69 15.69 -17.45
CA ALA A 191 29.15 14.59 -16.67
C ALA A 191 28.39 13.61 -17.55
N GLY A 192 28.76 12.33 -17.48
CA GLY A 192 28.03 11.27 -18.17
C GLY A 192 26.64 11.02 -17.55
N TRP A 193 25.72 10.44 -18.34
CA TRP A 193 24.34 10.18 -17.95
C TRP A 193 24.22 9.48 -16.58
N GLY A 194 25.04 8.45 -16.32
CA GLY A 194 25.02 7.75 -15.03
C GLY A 194 25.36 8.65 -13.82
N THR A 195 26.29 9.61 -14.01
CA THR A 195 26.67 10.58 -12.96
C THR A 195 25.53 11.55 -12.70
N ILE A 196 24.86 12.03 -13.74
CA ILE A 196 23.68 12.91 -13.64
C ILE A 196 22.55 12.17 -12.88
N MET A 197 22.26 10.93 -13.26
CA MET A 197 21.24 10.13 -12.58
C MET A 197 21.53 9.94 -11.10
N LEU A 198 22.74 9.49 -10.75
CA LEU A 198 23.06 9.12 -9.37
C LEU A 198 23.29 10.33 -8.47
N ARG A 199 23.83 11.44 -8.99
CA ARG A 199 24.24 12.60 -8.19
C ARG A 199 23.26 13.78 -8.21
N ILE A 200 22.41 13.87 -9.23
CA ILE A 200 21.48 14.99 -9.41
C ILE A 200 20.03 14.52 -9.31
N VAL A 201 19.61 13.60 -10.20
CA VAL A 201 18.21 13.18 -10.29
C VAL A 201 17.81 12.32 -9.08
N PHE A 202 18.55 11.24 -8.82
CA PHE A 202 18.18 10.27 -7.80
C PHE A 202 18.02 10.87 -6.39
N PRO A 203 18.96 11.74 -5.88
CA PRO A 203 18.78 12.35 -4.57
C PRO A 203 17.53 13.23 -4.45
N GLN A 204 17.14 13.90 -5.52
CA GLN A 204 15.96 14.77 -5.53
C GLN A 204 14.64 13.98 -5.66
N VAL A 205 14.68 12.76 -6.16
CA VAL A 205 13.53 11.86 -6.28
C VAL A 205 13.28 11.05 -5.01
N ILE A 206 14.29 10.88 -4.15
CA ILE A 206 14.17 10.11 -2.89
C ILE A 206 12.94 10.48 -2.06
N PRO A 207 12.58 11.76 -1.83
CA PRO A 207 11.37 12.10 -1.08
C PRO A 207 10.10 11.53 -1.71
N GLY A 208 10.01 11.54 -3.04
CA GLY A 208 8.90 10.93 -3.79
C GLY A 208 8.86 9.41 -3.67
N VAL A 209 10.02 8.76 -3.76
CA VAL A 209 10.14 7.31 -3.57
C VAL A 209 9.71 6.93 -2.15
N LEU A 210 10.16 7.66 -1.14
CA LEU A 210 9.80 7.38 0.25
C LEU A 210 8.31 7.59 0.51
N SER A 211 7.73 8.69 0.02
CA SER A 211 6.28 8.95 0.13
C SER A 211 5.47 7.89 -0.62
N GLY A 212 5.86 7.55 -1.85
CA GLY A 212 5.25 6.47 -2.62
C GLY A 212 5.35 5.12 -1.91
N SER A 213 6.50 4.83 -1.29
CA SER A 213 6.72 3.59 -0.53
C SER A 213 5.79 3.48 0.67
N LEU A 214 5.55 4.58 1.41
CA LEU A 214 4.61 4.59 2.53
C LEU A 214 3.18 4.32 2.07
N ILE A 215 2.75 4.93 0.96
CA ILE A 215 1.42 4.70 0.38
C ILE A 215 1.28 3.25 -0.05
N VAL A 216 2.21 2.74 -0.85
CA VAL A 216 2.19 1.36 -1.37
C VAL A 216 2.24 0.34 -0.23
N PHE A 217 3.12 0.53 0.74
CA PHE A 217 3.26 -0.36 1.91
C PHE A 217 1.95 -0.42 2.71
N SER A 218 1.36 0.73 3.03
CA SER A 218 0.13 0.80 3.81
C SER A 218 -1.04 0.15 3.07
N LEU A 219 -1.17 0.40 1.76
CA LEU A 219 -2.21 -0.21 0.91
C LEU A 219 -2.00 -1.72 0.75
N ALA A 220 -0.75 -2.19 0.60
CA ALA A 220 -0.44 -3.61 0.50
C ALA A 220 -0.67 -4.35 1.82
N ALA A 221 -0.29 -3.75 2.97
CA ALA A 221 -0.50 -4.33 4.29
C ALA A 221 -1.99 -4.46 4.66
N SER A 222 -2.84 -3.54 4.16
CA SER A 222 -4.29 -3.55 4.40
C SER A 222 -5.09 -4.22 3.26
N ALA A 223 -4.42 -4.76 2.23
CA ALA A 223 -5.09 -5.38 1.09
C ALA A 223 -5.85 -6.65 1.51
N PHE A 224 -7.15 -6.70 1.20
CA PHE A 224 -8.03 -7.84 1.47
C PHE A 224 -8.34 -8.66 0.20
N ALA A 225 -8.94 -8.01 -0.81
CA ALA A 225 -9.55 -8.70 -1.94
C ALA A 225 -8.55 -9.56 -2.75
N THR A 226 -7.35 -9.03 -3.02
CA THR A 226 -6.33 -9.74 -3.80
C THR A 226 -5.77 -10.97 -3.06
N PRO A 227 -5.35 -10.89 -1.79
CA PRO A 227 -4.97 -12.07 -1.03
C PRO A 227 -6.12 -13.07 -0.85
N ALA A 228 -7.35 -12.62 -0.65
CA ALA A 228 -8.52 -13.50 -0.49
C ALA A 228 -8.78 -14.34 -1.74
N ILE A 229 -8.72 -13.74 -2.93
CA ILE A 229 -9.04 -14.40 -4.19
C ILE A 229 -7.85 -15.21 -4.73
N ILE A 230 -6.66 -14.58 -4.82
CA ILE A 230 -5.46 -15.21 -5.43
C ILE A 230 -4.68 -16.06 -4.43
N GLY A 231 -4.58 -15.64 -3.17
CA GLY A 231 -3.95 -16.40 -2.09
C GLY A 231 -4.84 -17.49 -1.53
N GLY A 232 -6.15 -17.24 -1.50
CA GLY A 232 -7.16 -18.14 -0.98
C GLY A 232 -6.89 -18.55 0.48
N ARG A 233 -7.35 -19.74 0.86
CA ARG A 233 -7.17 -20.25 2.23
C ARG A 233 -5.73 -20.66 2.57
N ARG A 234 -4.85 -20.79 1.57
CA ARG A 234 -3.45 -21.21 1.76
C ARG A 234 -2.51 -20.07 2.13
N LEU A 235 -2.83 -18.85 1.69
CA LEU A 235 -2.03 -17.67 1.97
C LEU A 235 -2.85 -16.65 2.77
N LYS A 236 -3.12 -16.97 4.04
CA LYS A 236 -3.78 -16.02 4.94
C LYS A 236 -2.85 -14.87 5.31
N VAL A 237 -3.41 -13.67 5.30
CA VAL A 237 -2.84 -12.42 5.78
C VAL A 237 -3.77 -11.79 6.80
N VAL A 238 -3.28 -10.80 7.57
CA VAL A 238 -4.08 -10.20 8.65
C VAL A 238 -5.46 -9.72 8.19
N PRO A 239 -5.63 -8.97 7.06
CA PRO A 239 -6.95 -8.56 6.61
C PRO A 239 -7.91 -9.72 6.29
N THR A 240 -7.41 -10.82 5.71
CA THR A 240 -8.26 -11.99 5.45
C THR A 240 -8.62 -12.75 6.72
N THR A 241 -7.73 -12.76 7.71
CA THR A 241 -8.01 -13.35 9.02
C THR A 241 -9.03 -12.50 9.80
N ILE A 242 -8.92 -11.17 9.77
CA ILE A 242 -9.92 -10.26 10.33
C ILE A 242 -11.30 -10.56 9.75
N TYR A 243 -11.40 -10.71 8.42
CA TYR A 243 -12.66 -11.04 7.76
C TYR A 243 -13.23 -12.39 8.22
N ASP A 244 -12.37 -13.41 8.32
CA ASP A 244 -12.78 -14.73 8.79
C ASP A 244 -13.26 -14.69 10.25
N GLU A 245 -12.62 -13.92 11.14
CA GLU A 245 -13.04 -13.78 12.53
C GLU A 245 -14.38 -13.03 12.65
N PHE A 246 -14.57 -11.93 11.91
CA PHE A 246 -15.82 -11.16 11.97
C PHE A 246 -17.02 -11.92 11.37
N LEU A 247 -16.86 -12.52 10.21
CA LEU A 247 -17.99 -13.07 9.44
C LEU A 247 -18.03 -14.60 9.42
N GLY A 248 -16.90 -15.27 9.57
CA GLY A 248 -16.84 -16.74 9.59
C GLY A 248 -17.02 -17.29 10.99
N ASN A 249 -16.22 -16.83 11.95
CA ASN A 249 -16.19 -17.34 13.31
C ASN A 249 -17.12 -16.56 14.24
N LEU A 250 -17.64 -15.41 13.81
CA LEU A 250 -18.40 -14.44 14.62
C LEU A 250 -17.68 -14.00 15.91
N ASN A 251 -16.36 -14.15 15.92
CA ASN A 251 -15.48 -13.70 17.00
C ASN A 251 -15.08 -12.23 16.78
N TRP A 252 -16.04 -11.35 16.98
CA TRP A 252 -15.87 -9.91 16.77
C TRP A 252 -14.77 -9.30 17.65
N PRO A 253 -14.62 -9.67 18.94
CA PRO A 253 -13.55 -9.15 19.78
C PRO A 253 -12.14 -9.45 19.23
N LEU A 254 -11.87 -10.68 18.80
CA LEU A 254 -10.58 -11.06 18.21
C LEU A 254 -10.34 -10.36 16.86
N GLY A 255 -11.37 -10.31 16.01
CA GLY A 255 -11.29 -9.56 14.74
C GLY A 255 -10.97 -8.07 14.97
N ALA A 256 -11.59 -7.47 15.99
CA ALA A 256 -11.31 -6.10 16.39
C ALA A 256 -9.88 -5.93 16.94
N ALA A 257 -9.40 -6.84 17.79
CA ALA A 257 -8.02 -6.80 18.31
C ALA A 257 -6.99 -6.92 17.19
N LEU A 258 -7.17 -7.84 16.23
CA LEU A 258 -6.32 -7.96 15.03
C LEU A 258 -6.30 -6.67 14.21
N SER A 259 -7.46 -6.01 14.06
CA SER A 259 -7.59 -4.75 13.32
C SER A 259 -6.82 -3.62 14.03
N VAL A 260 -6.93 -3.52 15.34
CA VAL A 260 -6.20 -2.52 16.16
C VAL A 260 -4.69 -2.74 16.07
N VAL A 261 -4.22 -3.98 16.23
CA VAL A 261 -2.79 -4.31 16.15
C VAL A 261 -2.25 -3.98 14.75
N LEU A 262 -2.97 -4.35 13.68
CA LEU A 262 -2.58 -4.02 12.32
C LEU A 262 -2.47 -2.50 12.12
N LEU A 263 -3.48 -1.76 12.56
CA LEU A 263 -3.50 -0.29 12.47
C LEU A 263 -2.31 0.34 13.20
N VAL A 264 -2.06 -0.09 14.45
CA VAL A 264 -0.95 0.45 15.26
C VAL A 264 0.40 0.19 14.60
N ILE A 265 0.64 -1.02 14.07
CA ILE A 265 1.92 -1.33 13.40
C ILE A 265 2.07 -0.53 12.11
N VAL A 266 1.03 -0.45 11.26
CA VAL A 266 1.08 0.35 10.02
C VAL A 266 1.32 1.83 10.32
N LEU A 267 0.66 2.39 11.35
CA LEU A 267 0.90 3.77 11.78
C LEU A 267 2.31 3.96 12.34
N ALA A 268 2.80 3.04 13.16
CA ALA A 268 4.15 3.11 13.72
C ALA A 268 5.23 3.10 12.62
N VAL A 269 5.09 2.22 11.63
CA VAL A 269 5.98 2.16 10.47
C VAL A 269 5.89 3.47 9.67
N SER A 270 4.68 3.93 9.37
CA SER A 270 4.44 5.14 8.58
C SER A 270 5.00 6.39 9.26
N LEU A 271 4.73 6.57 10.55
CA LEU A 271 5.25 7.69 11.34
C LEU A 271 6.77 7.61 11.54
N GLY A 272 7.30 6.41 11.75
CA GLY A 272 8.74 6.18 11.88
C GLY A 272 9.50 6.56 10.62
N VAL A 273 9.05 6.09 9.47
CA VAL A 273 9.64 6.42 8.17
C VAL A 273 9.48 7.91 7.86
N ASN A 274 8.29 8.50 8.09
CA ASN A 274 8.06 9.93 7.86
C ASN A 274 9.00 10.81 8.70
N ARG A 275 9.18 10.51 9.98
CA ARG A 275 10.13 11.22 10.85
C ARG A 275 11.59 11.12 10.38
N LEU A 276 11.98 9.95 9.85
CA LEU A 276 13.31 9.77 9.26
C LEU A 276 13.49 10.63 8.00
N ILE A 277 12.47 10.70 7.15
CA ILE A 277 12.44 11.55 5.96
C ILE A 277 12.60 13.01 6.35
N GLU A 278 11.76 13.51 7.25
CA GLU A 278 11.78 14.91 7.70
C GLU A 278 13.14 15.30 8.30
N ARG A 279 13.75 14.44 9.12
CA ARG A 279 15.06 14.72 9.74
C ARG A 279 16.18 14.79 8.71
N ARG A 280 16.15 13.97 7.66
CA ARG A 280 17.25 13.85 6.70
C ARG A 280 17.10 14.82 5.51
N TYR A 281 15.88 15.21 5.18
CA TYR A 281 15.54 16.02 4.01
C TYR A 281 14.86 17.34 4.35
N LYS A 282 15.03 17.88 5.57
CA LYS A 282 14.47 19.18 6.00
C LYS A 282 14.69 20.32 4.99
N GLN A 283 15.82 20.30 4.27
CA GLN A 283 16.17 21.33 3.29
C GLN A 283 15.42 21.22 1.96
N VAL A 284 14.76 20.08 1.68
CA VAL A 284 14.02 19.85 0.42
C VAL A 284 12.54 20.18 0.57
N PHE A 285 12.05 20.30 1.82
CA PHE A 285 10.66 20.60 2.16
C PHE A 285 10.43 22.06 2.62
N GLN A 286 11.49 22.88 2.68
CA GLN A 286 11.44 24.34 2.85
C GLN A 286 11.65 25.04 1.50
#